data_6e1ebc6f72b365b5bd832107668790f9
#
_entry.id   6e1ebc6f72b365b5bd832107668790f9
#
_cell.length_a   1.000
_cell.length_b   1.000
_cell.length_c   1.000
_cell.angle_alpha   90.00
_cell.angle_beta   90.00
_cell.angle_gamma   90.00
#
_symmetry.space_group_name_H-M   'P 1'
#
loop_
_entity.id
_entity.type
_entity.pdbx_description
1 polymer ?
#
loop_
_entity_poly.entity_id
_entity_poly.type
_entity_poly.pdbx_seq_one_letter_code
_entity_poly.pdbx_strand_id
1 'polypeptide(L)'
;MSPNRKRSNAFDDFPAAENQPAPQAADPGVKPVQPDQSARVERIERLKPSQMFPDRFQPRHLLPAPLRPAFYGGRIDCYQAAAEWLALSHQEASYRPELERLLAMGGSFEEHGQIKPITGAWNQTSAGNYLFLIETGERRFWAACLKVASNRLKEEPLLRVEVISHPTRQRQVLENRHAEAPSAVGQSCEIASLILAELSIQPDSNLQDEFDYFRLARTQRMPAGLWERVIPIMQLTRPRMVQLLNLLQLPTPLLELSDRYRLPERALREILLLPKEQWERALRSTIQNNLTSEDLAEIANPVSERSNRPAHSSPSPNFQPGRVATSGLRRFANVLGDLDEISREQALDEVADELVGTHQAEGIMNLLDELARLVQIRLQQHR
;
A
#
# COMPACT_ATOMS: atom_id res chain seq x y z
N MET A 1 -38.57 43.81 -32.64
CA MET A 1 -38.74 42.35 -32.93
C MET A 1 -37.36 41.69 -32.81
N SER A 2 -37.09 41.07 -31.71
CA SER A 2 -35.84 40.31 -31.46
C SER A 2 -36.06 38.82 -31.78
N PRO A 3 -35.13 38.14 -32.46
CA PRO A 3 -35.30 36.73 -32.80
C PRO A 3 -35.00 35.83 -31.60
N ASN A 4 -35.92 34.90 -31.44
CA ASN A 4 -35.95 33.87 -30.43
C ASN A 4 -34.79 32.88 -30.63
N ARG A 5 -33.77 32.86 -29.73
CA ARG A 5 -32.70 31.85 -29.72
C ARG A 5 -33.23 30.57 -29.09
N LYS A 6 -33.46 29.53 -29.90
CA LYS A 6 -33.68 28.17 -29.43
C LYS A 6 -32.44 27.67 -28.67
N ARG A 7 -32.62 27.24 -27.43
CA ARG A 7 -31.61 26.52 -26.68
C ARG A 7 -31.51 25.10 -27.27
N SER A 8 -30.39 24.75 -27.89
CA SER A 8 -30.05 23.37 -28.22
C SER A 8 -29.65 22.62 -26.93
N ASN A 9 -30.23 21.45 -26.73
CA ASN A 9 -29.80 20.56 -25.64
C ASN A 9 -28.44 19.95 -26.00
N ALA A 10 -27.53 19.88 -25.03
CA ALA A 10 -26.18 19.35 -25.21
C ALA A 10 -26.11 17.86 -25.57
N PHE A 11 -27.28 17.22 -25.77
CA PHE A 11 -27.40 15.78 -26.10
C PHE A 11 -27.86 15.53 -27.53
N ASP A 12 -28.12 16.58 -28.33
CA ASP A 12 -28.62 16.42 -29.73
C ASP A 12 -27.52 16.15 -30.77
N ASP A 13 -26.22 16.16 -30.37
CA ASP A 13 -25.07 15.98 -31.28
C ASP A 13 -24.47 14.57 -31.27
N PHE A 14 -25.15 13.57 -30.73
CA PHE A 14 -24.70 12.19 -30.90
C PHE A 14 -25.19 11.63 -32.24
N PRO A 15 -24.28 11.21 -33.15
CA PRO A 15 -24.68 10.55 -34.38
C PRO A 15 -25.48 9.27 -34.06
N ALA A 16 -26.61 9.13 -34.72
CA ALA A 16 -27.41 7.90 -34.63
C ALA A 16 -26.54 6.70 -34.97
N ALA A 17 -26.59 5.65 -34.12
CA ALA A 17 -25.85 4.44 -34.31
C ALA A 17 -26.24 3.78 -35.64
N GLU A 18 -25.42 3.95 -36.66
CA GLU A 18 -25.49 3.18 -37.88
C GLU A 18 -25.03 1.75 -37.59
N ASN A 19 -25.93 0.82 -37.80
CA ASN A 19 -25.76 -0.63 -38.03
C ASN A 19 -24.41 -1.24 -37.65
N GLN A 20 -24.24 -1.62 -36.40
CA GLN A 20 -23.24 -2.59 -36.05
C GLN A 20 -23.71 -3.99 -36.57
N PRO A 21 -22.83 -4.75 -37.25
CA PRO A 21 -23.14 -6.11 -37.63
C PRO A 21 -23.42 -6.94 -36.37
N ALA A 22 -24.44 -7.80 -36.44
CA ALA A 22 -24.83 -8.70 -35.36
C ALA A 22 -23.61 -9.43 -34.78
N PRO A 23 -23.50 -9.54 -33.45
CA PRO A 23 -22.40 -10.23 -32.82
C PRO A 23 -22.30 -11.66 -33.36
N GLN A 24 -21.13 -12.01 -33.88
CA GLN A 24 -20.82 -13.37 -34.29
C GLN A 24 -21.05 -14.31 -33.10
N ALA A 25 -21.68 -15.44 -33.35
CA ALA A 25 -21.99 -16.45 -32.35
C ALA A 25 -20.77 -16.77 -31.50
N ALA A 26 -20.92 -16.55 -30.20
CA ALA A 26 -19.87 -16.86 -29.21
C ALA A 26 -19.53 -18.37 -29.26
N ASP A 27 -18.25 -18.65 -29.19
CA ASP A 27 -17.69 -19.99 -29.07
C ASP A 27 -18.41 -20.75 -27.92
N PRO A 28 -19.01 -21.94 -28.15
CA PRO A 28 -19.82 -22.63 -27.15
C PRO A 28 -19.05 -23.15 -25.92
N GLY A 29 -17.76 -22.85 -25.81
CA GLY A 29 -16.88 -23.27 -24.70
C GLY A 29 -16.69 -22.24 -23.59
N VAL A 30 -17.01 -20.97 -23.78
CA VAL A 30 -16.82 -19.94 -22.75
C VAL A 30 -18.16 -19.68 -22.07
N LYS A 31 -18.39 -20.30 -20.92
CA LYS A 31 -19.51 -19.92 -20.07
C LYS A 31 -19.27 -18.45 -19.65
N PRO A 32 -20.24 -17.53 -19.90
CA PRO A 32 -20.15 -16.18 -19.38
C PRO A 32 -20.01 -16.28 -17.87
N VAL A 33 -19.01 -15.58 -17.32
CA VAL A 33 -18.89 -15.38 -15.87
C VAL A 33 -20.18 -14.67 -15.46
N GLN A 34 -21.10 -15.39 -14.84
CA GLN A 34 -22.30 -14.78 -14.29
C GLN A 34 -21.81 -13.83 -13.19
N PRO A 35 -22.26 -12.57 -13.18
CA PRO A 35 -21.96 -11.69 -12.06
C PRO A 35 -22.49 -12.38 -10.81
N ASP A 36 -21.62 -12.47 -9.80
CA ASP A 36 -21.90 -13.12 -8.53
C ASP A 36 -23.22 -12.57 -7.95
N GLN A 37 -24.31 -13.34 -8.06
CA GLN A 37 -25.63 -12.96 -7.54
C GLN A 37 -25.68 -13.07 -6.00
N SER A 38 -24.58 -13.50 -5.36
CA SER A 38 -24.56 -13.85 -3.95
C SER A 38 -24.56 -12.66 -3.00
N ALA A 39 -24.25 -11.46 -3.47
CA ALA A 39 -24.14 -10.29 -2.62
C ALA A 39 -25.32 -9.32 -2.78
N ARG A 40 -26.54 -9.78 -2.50
CA ARG A 40 -27.69 -8.89 -2.40
C ARG A 40 -27.59 -8.07 -1.10
N VAL A 41 -27.81 -6.76 -1.22
CA VAL A 41 -28.10 -5.91 -0.07
C VAL A 41 -29.44 -6.37 0.50
N GLU A 42 -29.42 -6.92 1.72
CA GLU A 42 -30.67 -7.38 2.39
C GLU A 42 -31.41 -6.19 2.99
N ARG A 43 -30.68 -5.30 3.64
CA ARG A 43 -31.24 -4.12 4.30
C ARG A 43 -30.18 -3.03 4.52
N ILE A 44 -30.67 -1.82 4.75
CA ILE A 44 -29.86 -0.67 5.14
C ILE A 44 -30.13 -0.36 6.61
N GLU A 45 -29.08 -0.23 7.39
CA GLU A 45 -29.16 0.10 8.80
C GLU A 45 -28.31 1.33 9.14
N ARG A 46 -28.48 1.84 10.35
CA ARG A 46 -27.59 2.83 10.94
C ARG A 46 -27.02 2.27 12.21
N LEU A 47 -25.71 2.11 12.26
CA LEU A 47 -24.99 1.51 13.36
C LEU A 47 -23.97 2.48 13.97
N LYS A 48 -23.73 2.35 15.25
CA LYS A 48 -22.64 3.00 15.94
C LYS A 48 -21.32 2.28 15.63
N PRO A 49 -20.18 2.98 15.59
CA PRO A 49 -18.88 2.32 15.47
C PRO A 49 -18.65 1.20 16.50
N SER A 50 -19.14 1.37 17.74
CA SER A 50 -19.02 0.33 18.79
C SER A 50 -19.76 -0.97 18.49
N GLN A 51 -20.69 -0.98 17.51
CA GLN A 51 -21.41 -2.18 17.05
C GLN A 51 -20.74 -2.85 15.85
N MET A 52 -19.64 -2.26 15.34
CA MET A 52 -18.96 -2.72 14.15
C MET A 52 -17.54 -3.18 14.46
N PHE A 53 -17.02 -4.07 13.63
CA PHE A 53 -15.67 -4.58 13.76
C PHE A 53 -15.03 -4.78 12.38
N PRO A 54 -13.82 -4.24 12.12
CA PRO A 54 -13.13 -4.50 10.87
C PRO A 54 -12.62 -5.93 10.81
N ASP A 55 -12.57 -6.49 9.60
CA ASP A 55 -12.01 -7.82 9.39
C ASP A 55 -10.49 -7.77 9.60
N ARG A 56 -9.99 -8.56 10.55
CA ARG A 56 -8.58 -8.65 10.89
C ARG A 56 -7.69 -9.05 9.71
N PHE A 57 -8.21 -9.93 8.86
CA PHE A 57 -7.48 -10.52 7.74
C PHE A 57 -7.82 -9.88 6.39
N GLN A 58 -8.19 -8.60 6.41
CA GLN A 58 -8.33 -7.89 5.17
C GLN A 58 -6.96 -7.50 4.60
N PRO A 59 -6.83 -7.43 3.24
CA PRO A 59 -5.56 -7.17 2.60
C PRO A 59 -4.94 -5.81 2.91
N ARG A 60 -5.78 -4.83 3.25
CA ARG A 60 -5.35 -3.47 3.57
C ARG A 60 -5.37 -3.27 5.09
N HIS A 61 -4.20 -3.11 5.67
CA HIS A 61 -4.05 -2.89 7.11
C HIS A 61 -4.06 -1.38 7.41
N LEU A 62 -5.21 -0.83 7.85
CA LEU A 62 -5.30 0.60 8.20
C LEU A 62 -4.82 0.87 9.63
N LEU A 63 -5.27 0.08 10.59
CA LEU A 63 -4.85 0.25 11.99
C LEU A 63 -3.34 0.01 12.11
N PRO A 64 -2.59 0.93 12.77
CA PRO A 64 -1.16 0.75 13.01
C PRO A 64 -0.82 -0.58 13.68
N ALA A 65 0.25 -1.25 13.20
CA ALA A 65 0.67 -2.56 13.69
C ALA A 65 0.78 -2.67 15.22
N PRO A 66 1.34 -1.68 15.96
CA PRO A 66 1.43 -1.75 17.43
C PRO A 66 0.08 -1.84 18.14
N LEU A 67 -1.00 -1.33 17.52
CA LEU A 67 -2.34 -1.28 18.14
C LEU A 67 -3.17 -2.53 17.85
N ARG A 68 -2.89 -3.25 16.76
CA ARG A 68 -3.68 -4.42 16.31
C ARG A 68 -3.82 -5.51 17.37
N PRO A 69 -2.73 -5.95 18.06
CA PRO A 69 -2.85 -7.03 19.06
C PRO A 69 -3.75 -6.66 20.25
N ALA A 70 -3.82 -5.37 20.62
CA ALA A 70 -4.71 -4.92 21.68
C ALA A 70 -6.16 -4.82 21.20
N PHE A 71 -6.38 -4.25 20.01
CA PHE A 71 -7.71 -4.07 19.43
C PHE A 71 -8.36 -5.39 19.04
N TYR A 72 -7.70 -6.21 18.21
CA TYR A 72 -8.25 -7.49 17.77
C TYR A 72 -8.34 -8.53 18.89
N GLY A 73 -7.53 -8.37 19.94
CA GLY A 73 -7.62 -9.15 21.18
C GLY A 73 -8.70 -8.66 22.15
N GLY A 74 -9.46 -7.61 21.81
CA GLY A 74 -10.55 -7.08 22.65
C GLY A 74 -10.10 -6.38 23.92
N ARG A 75 -8.82 -6.01 24.05
CA ARG A 75 -8.28 -5.28 25.23
C ARG A 75 -8.57 -3.79 25.18
N ILE A 76 -8.73 -3.24 23.99
CA ILE A 76 -9.13 -1.86 23.75
C ILE A 76 -10.29 -1.83 22.75
N ASP A 77 -11.19 -0.87 22.91
CA ASP A 77 -12.28 -0.64 21.96
C ASP A 77 -11.81 0.23 20.78
N CYS A 78 -12.73 0.48 19.83
CA CYS A 78 -12.42 1.25 18.63
C CYS A 78 -12.07 2.73 18.93
N TYR A 79 -12.61 3.33 19.98
CA TYR A 79 -12.31 4.71 20.36
C TYR A 79 -11.00 4.82 21.11
N GLN A 80 -10.69 3.83 21.97
CA GLN A 80 -9.39 3.73 22.61
C GLN A 80 -8.29 3.51 21.57
N ALA A 81 -8.51 2.61 20.60
CA ALA A 81 -7.58 2.41 19.50
C ALA A 81 -7.38 3.69 18.66
N ALA A 82 -8.45 4.44 18.40
CA ALA A 82 -8.36 5.72 17.70
C ALA A 82 -7.59 6.79 18.50
N ALA A 83 -7.78 6.86 19.82
CA ALA A 83 -7.05 7.76 20.69
C ALA A 83 -5.56 7.42 20.79
N GLU A 84 -5.23 6.12 20.88
CA GLU A 84 -3.84 5.64 20.84
C GLU A 84 -3.18 5.89 19.48
N TRP A 85 -3.94 5.79 18.37
CA TRP A 85 -3.44 6.14 17.03
C TRP A 85 -3.07 7.61 16.92
N LEU A 86 -3.93 8.51 17.46
CA LEU A 86 -3.62 9.94 17.55
C LEU A 86 -2.32 10.18 18.33
N ALA A 87 -2.17 9.54 19.50
CA ALA A 87 -0.96 9.65 20.32
C ALA A 87 0.29 9.13 19.59
N LEU A 88 0.17 7.97 18.91
CA LEU A 88 1.26 7.37 18.14
C LEU A 88 1.74 8.27 17.00
N SER A 89 0.83 8.98 16.32
CA SER A 89 1.16 9.91 15.24
C SER A 89 1.97 11.13 15.69
N HIS A 90 1.88 11.49 16.95
CA HIS A 90 2.73 12.54 17.54
C HIS A 90 4.16 12.03 17.81
N GLN A 91 4.32 10.76 18.12
CA GLN A 91 5.61 10.14 18.39
C GLN A 91 6.34 9.74 17.09
N GLU A 92 5.61 9.28 16.10
CA GLU A 92 6.17 8.77 14.84
C GLU A 92 5.43 9.39 13.64
N ALA A 93 6.14 10.29 12.93
CA ALA A 93 5.58 11.07 11.82
C ALA A 93 5.05 10.20 10.65
N SER A 94 5.56 8.98 10.50
CA SER A 94 5.16 8.07 9.41
C SER A 94 3.68 7.63 9.47
N TYR A 95 3.02 7.78 10.63
CA TYR A 95 1.59 7.49 10.77
C TYR A 95 0.67 8.68 10.44
N ARG A 96 1.20 9.90 10.31
CA ARG A 96 0.41 11.11 10.07
C ARG A 96 -0.33 11.13 8.73
N PRO A 97 0.27 10.75 7.58
CA PRO A 97 -0.38 10.93 6.29
C PRO A 97 -1.71 10.17 6.17
N GLU A 98 -1.81 8.94 6.70
CA GLU A 98 -3.07 8.20 6.68
C GLU A 98 -4.05 8.73 7.71
N LEU A 99 -3.56 9.08 8.90
CA LEU A 99 -4.37 9.70 9.95
C LEU A 99 -5.05 10.99 9.47
N GLU A 100 -4.31 11.90 8.84
CA GLU A 100 -4.82 13.17 8.31
C GLU A 100 -5.89 12.94 7.23
N ARG A 101 -5.69 11.97 6.34
CA ARG A 101 -6.70 11.59 5.35
C ARG A 101 -7.98 11.07 5.99
N LEU A 102 -7.86 10.28 7.05
CA LEU A 102 -9.02 9.76 7.78
C LEU A 102 -9.74 10.85 8.57
N LEU A 103 -9.02 11.77 9.20
CA LEU A 103 -9.61 12.92 9.89
C LEU A 103 -10.33 13.86 8.90
N ALA A 104 -9.74 14.14 7.74
CA ALA A 104 -10.39 14.90 6.68
C ALA A 104 -11.68 14.21 6.19
N MET A 105 -11.65 12.89 6.01
CA MET A 105 -12.85 12.12 5.67
C MET A 105 -13.91 12.21 6.78
N GLY A 106 -13.52 12.11 8.04
CA GLY A 106 -14.42 12.25 9.19
C GLY A 106 -15.05 13.66 9.25
N GLY A 107 -14.29 14.72 8.93
CA GLY A 107 -14.80 16.08 8.81
C GLY A 107 -15.87 16.21 7.72
N SER A 108 -15.65 15.60 6.55
CA SER A 108 -16.61 15.64 5.44
C SER A 108 -17.96 14.97 5.77
N PHE A 109 -18.00 14.07 6.74
CA PHE A 109 -19.28 13.46 7.17
C PHE A 109 -20.21 14.46 7.87
N GLU A 110 -19.66 15.47 8.52
CA GLU A 110 -20.46 16.54 9.16
C GLU A 110 -21.06 17.49 8.12
N GLU A 111 -20.29 17.80 7.07
CA GLU A 111 -20.70 18.75 6.02
C GLU A 111 -21.63 18.14 4.98
N HIS A 112 -21.34 16.92 4.54
CA HIS A 112 -21.99 16.30 3.39
C HIS A 112 -22.71 14.98 3.72
N GLY A 113 -22.61 14.50 4.96
CA GLY A 113 -23.07 13.19 5.34
C GLY A 113 -22.21 12.08 4.77
N GLN A 114 -22.55 10.85 5.12
CA GLN A 114 -21.87 9.67 4.58
C GLN A 114 -22.41 9.33 3.18
N ILE A 115 -21.62 9.58 2.13
CA ILE A 115 -22.03 9.38 0.73
C ILE A 115 -22.13 7.89 0.41
N LYS A 116 -21.08 7.10 0.68
CA LYS A 116 -21.06 5.65 0.47
C LYS A 116 -21.30 4.90 1.78
N PRO A 117 -22.12 3.84 1.80
CA PRO A 117 -22.32 3.03 3.00
C PRO A 117 -21.07 2.20 3.32
N ILE A 118 -21.03 1.65 4.52
CA ILE A 118 -20.13 0.55 4.90
C ILE A 118 -20.89 -0.74 4.57
N THR A 119 -20.24 -1.73 3.95
CA THR A 119 -20.88 -3.03 3.70
C THR A 119 -20.33 -4.10 4.63
N GLY A 120 -21.16 -5.06 5.01
CA GLY A 120 -20.76 -6.15 5.88
C GLY A 120 -21.92 -7.05 6.26
N ALA A 121 -21.65 -7.92 7.21
CA ALA A 121 -22.64 -8.89 7.70
C ALA A 121 -22.64 -8.99 9.22
N TRP A 122 -23.76 -9.35 9.80
CA TRP A 122 -23.87 -9.65 11.20
C TRP A 122 -23.29 -11.03 11.51
N ASN A 123 -22.34 -11.07 12.43
CA ASN A 123 -21.75 -12.29 12.94
C ASN A 123 -22.02 -12.43 14.43
N GLN A 124 -22.32 -13.64 14.86
CA GLN A 124 -22.46 -13.96 16.27
C GLN A 124 -21.09 -14.22 16.87
N THR A 125 -20.75 -13.50 17.94
CA THR A 125 -19.52 -13.73 18.70
C THR A 125 -19.63 -14.99 19.56
N SER A 126 -18.51 -15.51 20.02
CA SER A 126 -18.49 -16.66 20.95
C SER A 126 -19.24 -16.39 22.27
N ALA A 127 -19.37 -15.12 22.65
CA ALA A 127 -20.17 -14.70 23.81
C ALA A 127 -21.68 -14.59 23.53
N GLY A 128 -22.15 -14.93 22.34
CA GLY A 128 -23.55 -14.89 21.93
C GLY A 128 -24.04 -13.52 21.49
N ASN A 129 -23.24 -12.47 21.56
CA ASN A 129 -23.57 -11.14 21.05
C ASN A 129 -23.42 -11.08 19.53
N TYR A 130 -24.16 -10.14 18.89
CA TYR A 130 -24.00 -9.87 17.47
C TYR A 130 -23.10 -8.66 17.26
N LEU A 131 -22.16 -8.79 16.31
CA LEU A 131 -21.24 -7.75 15.88
C LEU A 131 -21.28 -7.64 14.35
N PHE A 132 -21.35 -6.43 13.83
CA PHE A 132 -21.33 -6.18 12.40
C PHE A 132 -19.90 -6.24 11.87
N LEU A 133 -19.56 -7.32 11.15
CA LEU A 133 -18.23 -7.48 10.55
C LEU A 133 -18.17 -6.71 9.23
N ILE A 134 -17.26 -5.77 9.15
CA ILE A 134 -17.06 -4.91 7.99
C ILE A 134 -16.38 -5.70 6.86
N GLU A 135 -17.00 -5.74 5.69
CA GLU A 135 -16.40 -6.23 4.45
C GLU A 135 -15.66 -5.10 3.72
N THR A 136 -16.38 -3.98 3.49
CA THR A 136 -15.79 -2.80 2.84
C THR A 136 -16.15 -1.52 3.60
N GLY A 137 -15.30 -0.48 3.45
CA GLY A 137 -15.54 0.80 4.07
C GLY A 137 -14.85 1.00 5.42
N GLU A 138 -13.84 0.22 5.77
CA GLU A 138 -13.07 0.36 7.01
C GLU A 138 -12.52 1.77 7.22
N ARG A 139 -12.11 2.47 6.16
CA ARG A 139 -11.68 3.88 6.26
C ARG A 139 -12.77 4.77 6.85
N ARG A 140 -14.05 4.54 6.50
CA ARG A 140 -15.19 5.31 7.03
C ARG A 140 -15.41 5.00 8.51
N PHE A 141 -15.24 3.75 8.88
CA PHE A 141 -15.29 3.32 10.28
C PHE A 141 -14.20 4.03 11.11
N TRP A 142 -12.93 3.94 10.70
CA TRP A 142 -11.84 4.59 11.42
C TRP A 142 -11.94 6.12 11.39
N ALA A 143 -12.40 6.72 10.30
CA ALA A 143 -12.63 8.15 10.21
C ALA A 143 -13.65 8.62 11.26
N ALA A 144 -14.72 7.85 11.48
CA ALA A 144 -15.71 8.14 12.52
C ALA A 144 -15.12 7.96 13.94
N CYS A 145 -14.39 6.88 14.19
CA CYS A 145 -13.74 6.64 15.47
C CYS A 145 -12.73 7.75 15.83
N LEU A 146 -11.90 8.12 14.87
CA LEU A 146 -10.90 9.19 15.03
C LEU A 146 -11.57 10.55 15.29
N LYS A 147 -12.69 10.83 14.63
CA LYS A 147 -13.45 12.05 14.87
C LYS A 147 -13.99 12.12 16.30
N VAL A 148 -14.51 10.99 16.79
CA VAL A 148 -14.98 10.89 18.20
C VAL A 148 -13.80 11.11 19.15
N ALA A 149 -12.68 10.46 18.93
CA ALA A 149 -11.50 10.56 19.78
C ALA A 149 -10.88 11.97 19.76
N SER A 150 -10.73 12.58 18.57
CA SER A 150 -10.11 13.91 18.42
C SER A 150 -10.97 15.04 19.01
N ASN A 151 -12.28 15.01 18.81
CA ASN A 151 -13.21 16.04 19.27
C ASN A 151 -13.80 15.73 20.65
N ARG A 152 -13.44 14.59 21.26
CA ARG A 152 -13.99 14.12 22.54
C ARG A 152 -15.53 14.13 22.54
N LEU A 153 -16.12 13.69 21.44
CA LEU A 153 -17.57 13.65 21.30
C LEU A 153 -18.18 12.70 22.34
N LYS A 154 -19.26 13.16 22.97
CA LYS A 154 -19.98 12.34 23.95
C LYS A 154 -20.93 11.33 23.30
N GLU A 155 -21.40 11.64 22.10
CA GLU A 155 -22.32 10.80 21.35
C GLU A 155 -21.61 10.14 20.18
N GLU A 156 -21.88 8.85 20.01
CA GLU A 156 -21.36 8.09 18.89
C GLU A 156 -22.14 8.44 17.60
N PRO A 157 -21.44 8.68 16.47
CA PRO A 157 -22.12 8.92 15.21
C PRO A 157 -22.80 7.64 14.71
N LEU A 158 -23.95 7.81 14.03
CA LEU A 158 -24.65 6.72 13.34
C LEU A 158 -24.16 6.63 11.89
N LEU A 159 -23.49 5.55 11.55
CA LEU A 159 -22.98 5.28 10.21
C LEU A 159 -24.00 4.45 9.43
N ARG A 160 -24.21 4.82 8.16
CA ARG A 160 -25.04 4.04 7.25
C ARG A 160 -24.30 2.79 6.81
N VAL A 161 -24.91 1.64 7.00
CA VAL A 161 -24.39 0.34 6.60
C VAL A 161 -25.35 -0.38 5.67
N GLU A 162 -24.81 -1.18 4.78
CA GLU A 162 -25.54 -2.15 3.95
C GLU A 162 -25.22 -3.54 4.45
N VAL A 163 -26.24 -4.24 4.97
CA VAL A 163 -26.14 -5.62 5.39
C VAL A 163 -26.23 -6.50 4.14
N ILE A 164 -25.23 -7.34 3.96
CA ILE A 164 -25.14 -8.25 2.81
C ILE A 164 -25.19 -9.71 3.28
N SER A 165 -25.78 -10.59 2.45
CA SER A 165 -25.94 -12.00 2.81
C SER A 165 -24.62 -12.76 2.86
N HIS A 166 -23.73 -12.50 1.91
CA HIS A 166 -22.47 -13.24 1.76
C HIS A 166 -21.31 -12.31 1.44
N PRO A 167 -20.52 -11.87 2.46
CA PRO A 167 -19.28 -11.16 2.26
C PRO A 167 -18.27 -12.00 1.46
N THR A 168 -17.55 -11.39 0.50
CA THR A 168 -16.55 -12.09 -0.30
C THR A 168 -15.24 -11.31 -0.38
N ARG A 169 -14.12 -12.03 -0.42
CA ARG A 169 -12.78 -11.41 -0.63
C ARG A 169 -12.70 -10.70 -1.99
N GLN A 170 -13.38 -11.21 -2.99
CA GLN A 170 -13.43 -10.61 -4.31
C GLN A 170 -14.02 -9.20 -4.28
N ARG A 171 -15.16 -8.99 -3.61
CA ARG A 171 -15.78 -7.66 -3.48
C ARG A 171 -14.88 -6.70 -2.69
N GLN A 172 -14.29 -7.20 -1.61
CA GLN A 172 -13.38 -6.43 -0.77
C GLN A 172 -12.17 -5.91 -1.59
N VAL A 173 -11.54 -6.79 -2.38
CA VAL A 173 -10.41 -6.43 -3.24
C VAL A 173 -10.85 -5.43 -4.33
N LEU A 174 -11.98 -5.67 -5.01
CA LEU A 174 -12.48 -4.77 -6.05
C LEU A 174 -12.78 -3.38 -5.49
N GLU A 175 -13.44 -3.26 -4.34
CA GLU A 175 -13.74 -1.96 -3.72
C GLU A 175 -12.46 -1.23 -3.32
N ASN A 176 -11.51 -1.92 -2.70
CA ASN A 176 -10.22 -1.35 -2.31
C ASN A 176 -9.47 -0.77 -3.51
N ARG A 177 -9.44 -1.47 -4.64
CA ARG A 177 -8.76 -1.03 -5.86
C ARG A 177 -9.43 0.16 -6.54
N HIS A 178 -10.76 0.27 -6.43
CA HIS A 178 -11.49 1.44 -6.92
C HIS A 178 -11.34 2.68 -6.04
N ALA A 179 -11.06 2.49 -4.76
CA ALA A 179 -10.93 3.60 -3.81
C ALA A 179 -9.56 4.28 -3.87
N GLU A 180 -8.50 3.50 -3.85
CA GLU A 180 -7.11 3.98 -3.89
C GLU A 180 -6.18 2.85 -4.32
N ALA A 181 -5.18 3.16 -5.14
CA ALA A 181 -4.19 2.16 -5.55
C ALA A 181 -3.46 1.58 -4.31
N PRO A 182 -3.51 0.27 -4.10
CA PRO A 182 -2.85 -0.35 -2.96
C PRO A 182 -1.31 -0.28 -3.09
N SER A 183 -0.60 -0.35 -1.96
CA SER A 183 0.85 -0.52 -1.94
C SER A 183 1.26 -1.85 -2.57
N ALA A 184 2.55 -2.07 -2.80
CA ALA A 184 3.05 -3.36 -3.29
C ALA A 184 2.76 -4.50 -2.29
N VAL A 185 2.88 -4.23 -1.00
CA VAL A 185 2.53 -5.20 0.06
C VAL A 185 1.02 -5.44 0.09
N GLY A 186 0.20 -4.39 0.02
CA GLY A 186 -1.25 -4.50 -0.08
C GLY A 186 -1.69 -5.34 -1.27
N GLN A 187 -1.10 -5.11 -2.47
CA GLN A 187 -1.37 -5.94 -3.65
C GLN A 187 -1.00 -7.42 -3.43
N SER A 188 0.11 -7.67 -2.72
CA SER A 188 0.52 -9.04 -2.38
C SER A 188 -0.51 -9.74 -1.49
N CYS A 189 -1.03 -9.02 -0.49
CA CYS A 189 -2.08 -9.51 0.40
C CYS A 189 -3.42 -9.70 -0.34
N GLU A 190 -3.78 -8.80 -1.28
CA GLU A 190 -4.97 -8.95 -2.13
C GLU A 190 -4.90 -10.24 -2.96
N ILE A 191 -3.78 -10.47 -3.64
CA ILE A 191 -3.58 -11.70 -4.43
C ILE A 191 -3.65 -12.93 -3.54
N ALA A 192 -2.95 -12.90 -2.39
CA ALA A 192 -2.96 -14.00 -1.44
C ALA A 192 -4.36 -14.31 -0.92
N SER A 193 -5.13 -13.28 -0.54
CA SER A 193 -6.50 -13.44 -0.03
C SER A 193 -7.45 -14.04 -1.07
N LEU A 194 -7.33 -13.64 -2.34
CA LEU A 194 -8.12 -14.22 -3.43
C LEU A 194 -7.76 -15.70 -3.67
N ILE A 195 -6.48 -16.04 -3.68
CA ILE A 195 -6.02 -17.43 -3.81
C ILE A 195 -6.56 -18.29 -2.66
N LEU A 196 -6.42 -17.81 -1.41
CA LEU A 196 -6.88 -18.54 -0.24
C LEU A 196 -8.40 -18.70 -0.22
N ALA A 197 -9.16 -17.69 -0.64
CA ALA A 197 -10.60 -17.77 -0.79
C ALA A 197 -11.01 -18.82 -1.84
N GLU A 198 -10.36 -18.83 -3.01
CA GLU A 198 -10.59 -19.84 -4.07
C GLU A 198 -10.26 -21.27 -3.60
N LEU A 199 -9.32 -21.42 -2.69
CA LEU A 199 -8.95 -22.69 -2.07
C LEU A 199 -9.82 -23.02 -0.83
N SER A 200 -10.77 -22.16 -0.47
CA SER A 200 -11.61 -22.29 0.74
C SER A 200 -10.81 -22.35 2.04
N ILE A 201 -9.60 -21.75 2.05
CA ILE A 201 -8.75 -21.68 3.24
C ILE A 201 -9.17 -20.46 4.05
N GLN A 202 -9.73 -20.70 5.23
CA GLN A 202 -10.14 -19.65 6.16
C GLN A 202 -8.95 -19.28 7.09
N PRO A 203 -8.88 -18.02 7.54
CA PRO A 203 -7.88 -17.63 8.53
C PRO A 203 -8.16 -18.30 9.87
N ASP A 204 -7.10 -18.78 10.55
CA ASP A 204 -7.18 -19.24 11.92
C ASP A 204 -7.20 -18.02 12.86
N SER A 205 -8.20 -17.94 13.73
CA SER A 205 -8.34 -16.88 14.74
C SER A 205 -7.17 -16.84 15.73
N ASN A 206 -6.45 -17.94 15.90
CA ASN A 206 -5.29 -18.06 16.80
C ASN A 206 -3.97 -17.53 16.21
N LEU A 207 -3.94 -17.19 14.91
CA LEU A 207 -2.75 -16.60 14.30
C LEU A 207 -2.36 -15.32 15.04
N GLN A 208 -1.10 -15.21 15.44
CA GLN A 208 -0.57 -14.00 16.08
C GLN A 208 -0.26 -12.92 15.05
N ASP A 209 0.20 -13.33 13.88
CA ASP A 209 0.61 -12.46 12.76
C ASP A 209 -0.39 -12.61 11.60
N GLU A 210 -0.99 -11.50 11.19
CA GLU A 210 -1.93 -11.47 10.06
C GLU A 210 -1.25 -11.88 8.75
N PHE A 211 0.04 -11.56 8.57
CA PHE A 211 0.78 -11.93 7.35
C PHE A 211 1.00 -13.43 7.24
N ASP A 212 0.99 -14.18 8.33
CA ASP A 212 1.11 -15.65 8.27
C ASP A 212 -0.05 -16.27 7.51
N TYR A 213 -1.25 -15.71 7.64
CA TYR A 213 -2.38 -16.12 6.80
C TYR A 213 -2.09 -15.92 5.31
N PHE A 214 -1.62 -14.74 4.92
CA PHE A 214 -1.33 -14.45 3.51
C PHE A 214 -0.15 -15.27 2.99
N ARG A 215 0.85 -15.57 3.82
CA ARG A 215 1.99 -16.43 3.47
C ARG A 215 1.55 -17.85 3.08
N LEU A 216 0.42 -18.35 3.60
CA LEU A 216 -0.11 -19.65 3.21
C LEU A 216 -0.32 -19.78 1.70
N ALA A 217 -0.74 -18.70 1.02
CA ALA A 217 -0.95 -18.70 -0.42
C ALA A 217 0.29 -19.12 -1.22
N ARG A 218 1.50 -18.84 -0.70
CA ARG A 218 2.76 -19.18 -1.38
C ARG A 218 3.10 -20.66 -1.30
N THR A 219 2.60 -21.35 -0.30
CA THR A 219 2.89 -22.78 -0.07
C THR A 219 1.86 -23.71 -0.70
N GLN A 220 0.75 -23.14 -1.19
CA GLN A 220 -0.32 -23.93 -1.77
C GLN A 220 -0.01 -24.34 -3.21
N ARG A 221 -0.42 -25.57 -3.57
CA ARG A 221 -0.44 -25.99 -4.95
C ARG A 221 -1.61 -25.30 -5.66
N MET A 222 -1.33 -24.59 -6.73
CA MET A 222 -2.33 -23.88 -7.51
C MET A 222 -3.08 -24.87 -8.40
N PRO A 223 -4.38 -25.11 -8.20
CA PRO A 223 -5.18 -25.96 -9.06
C PRO A 223 -5.35 -25.34 -10.46
N ALA A 224 -5.68 -26.19 -11.43
CA ALA A 224 -6.02 -25.72 -12.77
C ALA A 224 -7.21 -24.74 -12.72
N GLY A 225 -7.17 -23.68 -13.53
CA GLY A 225 -8.26 -22.71 -13.62
C GLY A 225 -8.28 -21.67 -12.51
N LEU A 226 -7.37 -21.72 -11.49
CA LEU A 226 -7.35 -20.73 -10.43
C LEU A 226 -6.94 -19.34 -10.97
N TRP A 227 -5.92 -19.30 -11.79
CA TRP A 227 -5.42 -18.03 -12.33
C TRP A 227 -6.43 -17.36 -13.25
N GLU A 228 -7.21 -18.13 -14.00
CA GLU A 228 -8.28 -17.64 -14.88
C GLU A 228 -9.39 -16.92 -14.10
N ARG A 229 -9.55 -17.22 -12.80
CA ARG A 229 -10.50 -16.53 -11.90
C ARG A 229 -9.88 -15.31 -11.22
N VAL A 230 -8.59 -15.35 -10.88
CA VAL A 230 -7.90 -14.27 -10.16
C VAL A 230 -7.43 -13.14 -11.09
N ILE A 231 -6.98 -13.47 -12.31
CA ILE A 231 -6.49 -12.50 -13.31
C ILE A 231 -7.50 -11.38 -13.62
N PRO A 232 -8.79 -11.68 -13.89
CA PRO A 232 -9.77 -10.63 -14.20
C PRO A 232 -10.00 -9.65 -13.04
N ILE A 233 -9.91 -10.12 -11.79
CA ILE A 233 -10.10 -9.31 -10.59
C ILE A 233 -8.89 -8.39 -10.38
N MET A 234 -7.69 -8.97 -10.45
CA MET A 234 -6.44 -8.25 -10.23
C MET A 234 -6.01 -7.40 -11.41
N GLN A 235 -6.45 -7.72 -12.63
CA GLN A 235 -6.01 -7.08 -13.88
C GLN A 235 -4.47 -7.09 -14.03
N LEU A 236 -3.84 -8.15 -13.54
CA LEU A 236 -2.40 -8.37 -13.58
C LEU A 236 -2.09 -9.70 -14.25
N THR A 237 -0.94 -9.78 -14.91
CA THR A 237 -0.47 -11.05 -15.46
C THR A 237 -0.03 -12.01 -14.36
N ARG A 238 -0.13 -13.32 -14.61
CA ARG A 238 0.31 -14.35 -13.66
C ARG A 238 1.76 -14.14 -13.18
N PRO A 239 2.76 -13.89 -14.06
CA PRO A 239 4.13 -13.62 -13.59
C PRO A 239 4.22 -12.45 -12.63
N ARG A 240 3.46 -11.37 -12.90
CA ARG A 240 3.42 -10.19 -12.04
C ARG A 240 2.83 -10.50 -10.67
N MET A 241 1.76 -11.28 -10.62
CA MET A 241 1.15 -11.72 -9.35
C MET A 241 2.10 -12.61 -8.54
N VAL A 242 2.84 -13.51 -9.19
CA VAL A 242 3.85 -14.34 -8.51
C VAL A 242 4.99 -13.49 -7.95
N GLN A 243 5.45 -12.46 -8.69
CA GLN A 243 6.45 -11.52 -8.19
C GLN A 243 5.97 -10.79 -6.93
N LEU A 244 4.73 -10.30 -6.94
CA LEU A 244 4.12 -9.66 -5.77
C LEU A 244 3.98 -10.62 -4.59
N LEU A 245 3.47 -11.83 -4.79
CA LEU A 245 3.38 -12.85 -3.74
C LEU A 245 4.74 -13.15 -3.08
N ASN A 246 5.83 -13.06 -3.85
CA ASN A 246 7.16 -13.29 -3.32
C ASN A 246 7.58 -12.24 -2.27
N LEU A 247 6.98 -11.04 -2.28
CA LEU A 247 7.25 -10.01 -1.26
C LEU A 247 6.87 -10.50 0.15
N LEU A 248 5.89 -11.38 0.27
CA LEU A 248 5.48 -11.97 1.56
C LEU A 248 6.58 -12.85 2.22
N GLN A 249 7.73 -13.04 1.56
CA GLN A 249 8.93 -13.64 2.18
C GLN A 249 9.57 -12.74 3.23
N LEU A 250 9.38 -11.44 3.10
CA LEU A 250 9.90 -10.50 4.08
C LEU A 250 9.29 -10.78 5.46
N PRO A 251 10.07 -10.63 6.55
CA PRO A 251 9.53 -10.65 7.91
C PRO A 251 8.46 -9.58 8.11
N THR A 252 7.50 -9.84 8.99
CA THR A 252 6.38 -8.93 9.27
C THR A 252 6.80 -7.49 9.56
N PRO A 253 7.82 -7.22 10.41
CA PRO A 253 8.25 -5.85 10.65
C PRO A 253 8.71 -5.12 9.38
N LEU A 254 9.31 -5.84 8.43
CA LEU A 254 9.76 -5.28 7.17
C LEU A 254 8.61 -5.08 6.18
N LEU A 255 7.60 -5.98 6.17
CA LEU A 255 6.36 -5.80 5.41
C LEU A 255 5.61 -4.57 5.90
N GLU A 256 5.42 -4.42 7.21
CA GLU A 256 4.77 -3.27 7.83
C GLU A 256 5.48 -1.95 7.46
N LEU A 257 6.80 -1.94 7.54
CA LEU A 257 7.59 -0.78 7.20
C LEU A 257 7.48 -0.45 5.70
N SER A 258 7.54 -1.47 4.84
CA SER A 258 7.39 -1.32 3.39
C SER A 258 6.02 -0.81 2.98
N ASP A 259 4.96 -1.28 3.63
CA ASP A 259 3.59 -0.84 3.40
C ASP A 259 3.39 0.62 3.81
N ARG A 260 3.84 0.98 5.01
CA ARG A 260 3.76 2.32 5.59
C ARG A 260 4.43 3.38 4.71
N TYR A 261 5.63 3.09 4.22
CA TYR A 261 6.37 3.98 3.32
C TYR A 261 6.04 3.77 1.84
N ARG A 262 5.08 2.88 1.53
CA ARG A 262 4.60 2.57 0.17
C ARG A 262 5.76 2.27 -0.79
N LEU A 263 6.74 1.51 -0.32
CA LEU A 263 7.91 1.18 -1.14
C LEU A 263 7.49 0.47 -2.44
N PRO A 264 8.09 0.86 -3.59
CA PRO A 264 7.75 0.25 -4.86
C PRO A 264 8.19 -1.22 -4.91
N GLU A 265 7.38 -2.06 -5.57
CA GLU A 265 7.65 -3.51 -5.69
C GLU A 265 9.03 -3.81 -6.24
N ARG A 266 9.48 -3.02 -7.24
CA ARG A 266 10.80 -3.22 -7.85
C ARG A 266 11.91 -3.08 -6.81
N ALA A 267 11.84 -2.08 -5.91
CA ALA A 267 12.80 -1.90 -4.84
C ALA A 267 12.80 -3.09 -3.85
N LEU A 268 11.59 -3.53 -3.44
CA LEU A 268 11.45 -4.68 -2.54
C LEU A 268 11.98 -5.98 -3.18
N ARG A 269 11.81 -6.16 -4.48
CA ARG A 269 12.35 -7.30 -5.20
C ARG A 269 13.88 -7.30 -5.24
N GLU A 270 14.51 -6.15 -5.45
CA GLU A 270 15.98 -6.05 -5.38
C GLU A 270 16.50 -6.34 -3.97
N ILE A 271 15.78 -5.90 -2.92
CA ILE A 271 16.11 -6.25 -1.53
C ILE A 271 16.03 -7.77 -1.31
N LEU A 272 15.04 -8.45 -1.88
CA LEU A 272 14.89 -9.91 -1.75
C LEU A 272 16.03 -10.70 -2.41
N LEU A 273 16.79 -10.11 -3.34
CA LEU A 273 17.98 -10.74 -3.94
C LEU A 273 19.19 -10.72 -2.99
N LEU A 274 19.17 -9.87 -1.97
CA LEU A 274 20.23 -9.81 -0.95
C LEU A 274 20.13 -10.98 0.02
N PRO A 275 21.22 -11.32 0.75
CA PRO A 275 21.16 -12.21 1.91
C PRO A 275 20.14 -11.70 2.94
N LYS A 276 19.44 -12.62 3.61
CA LYS A 276 18.35 -12.27 4.55
C LYS A 276 18.79 -11.35 5.68
N GLU A 277 20.03 -11.52 6.13
CA GLU A 277 20.65 -10.72 7.19
C GLU A 277 20.82 -9.25 6.82
N GLN A 278 20.74 -8.94 5.51
CA GLN A 278 20.92 -7.58 4.99
C GLN A 278 19.59 -6.89 4.66
N TRP A 279 18.47 -7.61 4.63
CA TRP A 279 17.17 -7.07 4.23
C TRP A 279 16.74 -5.86 5.04
N GLU A 280 16.84 -5.95 6.37
CA GLU A 280 16.44 -4.83 7.24
C GLU A 280 17.29 -3.59 6.99
N ARG A 281 18.61 -3.76 6.91
CA ARG A 281 19.53 -2.65 6.68
C ARG A 281 19.28 -2.00 5.31
N ALA A 282 19.13 -2.80 4.26
CA ALA A 282 18.86 -2.32 2.91
C ALA A 282 17.53 -1.57 2.85
N LEU A 283 16.47 -2.11 3.47
CA LEU A 283 15.15 -1.50 3.49
C LEU A 283 15.16 -0.17 4.25
N ARG A 284 15.75 -0.11 5.44
CA ARG A 284 15.88 1.14 6.20
C ARG A 284 16.68 2.19 5.45
N SER A 285 17.79 1.79 4.79
CA SER A 285 18.57 2.69 3.96
C SER A 285 17.78 3.18 2.74
N THR A 286 16.93 2.34 2.15
CA THR A 286 16.04 2.75 1.05
C THR A 286 15.08 3.85 1.50
N ILE A 287 14.50 3.72 2.69
CA ILE A 287 13.60 4.73 3.24
C ILE A 287 14.33 6.03 3.57
N GLN A 288 15.48 5.93 4.23
CA GLN A 288 16.21 7.10 4.69
C GLN A 288 16.84 7.92 3.55
N ASN A 289 17.28 7.25 2.49
CA ASN A 289 18.02 7.86 1.39
C ASN A 289 17.21 7.92 0.08
N ASN A 290 15.91 7.57 0.10
CA ASN A 290 15.06 7.52 -1.08
C ASN A 290 15.69 6.74 -2.26
N LEU A 291 16.35 5.60 -1.96
CA LEU A 291 17.06 4.83 -2.99
C LEU A 291 16.08 4.31 -4.03
N THR A 292 16.47 4.41 -5.30
CA THR A 292 15.72 3.81 -6.40
C THR A 292 15.99 2.31 -6.53
N SER A 293 15.21 1.63 -7.34
CA SER A 293 15.46 0.21 -7.66
C SER A 293 16.78 0.00 -8.41
N GLU A 294 17.23 0.99 -9.19
CA GLU A 294 18.51 0.97 -9.87
C GLU A 294 19.67 1.00 -8.88
N ASP A 295 19.61 1.88 -7.86
CA ASP A 295 20.61 1.94 -6.79
C ASP A 295 20.71 0.60 -6.04
N LEU A 296 19.58 -0.02 -5.76
CA LEU A 296 19.52 -1.32 -5.08
C LEU A 296 20.04 -2.46 -5.97
N ALA A 297 19.73 -2.43 -7.27
CA ALA A 297 20.25 -3.41 -8.22
C ALA A 297 21.78 -3.31 -8.37
N GLU A 298 22.33 -2.09 -8.35
CA GLU A 298 23.79 -1.88 -8.35
C GLU A 298 24.44 -2.41 -7.06
N ILE A 299 23.77 -2.24 -5.92
CA ILE A 299 24.20 -2.80 -4.64
C ILE A 299 24.13 -4.32 -4.63
N ALA A 300 23.04 -4.89 -5.17
CA ALA A 300 22.83 -6.34 -5.23
C ALA A 300 23.77 -7.03 -6.21
N ASN A 301 24.01 -6.40 -7.37
CA ASN A 301 24.89 -6.90 -8.43
C ASN A 301 25.97 -5.87 -8.73
N PRO A 302 27.01 -5.77 -7.91
CA PRO A 302 28.11 -4.90 -8.21
C PRO A 302 28.71 -5.33 -9.55
N VAL A 303 28.67 -4.40 -10.53
CA VAL A 303 29.28 -4.63 -11.83
C VAL A 303 30.74 -5.06 -11.57
N SER A 304 30.99 -6.36 -11.67
CA SER A 304 32.33 -6.86 -11.70
C SER A 304 32.98 -6.21 -12.91
N GLU A 305 34.02 -5.41 -12.68
CA GLU A 305 34.93 -5.03 -13.73
C GLU A 305 35.15 -6.28 -14.60
N ARG A 306 34.75 -6.18 -15.88
CA ARG A 306 34.96 -7.22 -16.87
C ARG A 306 36.47 -7.33 -17.13
N SER A 307 37.15 -7.98 -16.23
CA SER A 307 38.51 -8.47 -16.43
C SER A 307 38.48 -9.97 -16.22
N ASN A 308 38.82 -10.67 -17.27
CA ASN A 308 39.02 -12.10 -17.42
C ASN A 308 39.40 -12.81 -16.11
N ARG A 309 38.42 -13.46 -15.45
CA ARG A 309 38.71 -14.51 -14.47
C ARG A 309 37.77 -15.70 -14.71
N PRO A 310 38.25 -16.94 -14.62
CA PRO A 310 37.45 -18.13 -14.84
C PRO A 310 36.37 -18.28 -13.77
N ALA A 311 35.21 -18.75 -14.22
CA ALA A 311 34.02 -19.00 -13.41
C ALA A 311 34.26 -20.04 -12.32
N HIS A 312 34.57 -19.60 -11.12
CA HIS A 312 34.41 -20.37 -9.89
C HIS A 312 33.96 -19.47 -8.77
N SER A 313 32.79 -19.79 -8.18
CA SER A 313 32.11 -19.16 -7.04
C SER A 313 31.63 -17.71 -7.30
N SER A 314 30.34 -17.56 -7.58
CA SER A 314 29.65 -16.27 -7.53
C SER A 314 29.73 -15.72 -6.10
N PRO A 315 30.36 -14.56 -5.84
CA PRO A 315 30.28 -13.95 -4.52
C PRO A 315 28.83 -13.58 -4.22
N SER A 316 28.34 -13.95 -3.05
CA SER A 316 27.02 -13.51 -2.57
C SER A 316 26.97 -11.97 -2.60
N PRO A 317 25.89 -11.37 -3.12
CA PRO A 317 25.73 -9.92 -3.13
C PRO A 317 25.71 -9.39 -1.69
N ASN A 318 26.54 -8.38 -1.40
CA ASN A 318 26.70 -7.78 -0.07
C ASN A 318 26.21 -6.34 -0.07
N PHE A 319 25.35 -6.00 0.87
CA PHE A 319 24.95 -4.61 1.12
C PHE A 319 26.13 -3.82 1.68
N GLN A 320 26.64 -2.85 0.92
CA GLN A 320 27.79 -2.00 1.29
C GLN A 320 27.35 -0.54 1.42
N PRO A 321 27.35 0.05 2.63
CA PRO A 321 26.92 1.44 2.85
C PRO A 321 27.67 2.47 2.01
N GLY A 322 28.97 2.24 1.79
CA GLY A 322 29.80 3.12 0.97
C GLY A 322 29.33 3.21 -0.48
N ARG A 323 28.78 2.12 -1.05
CA ARG A 323 28.22 2.13 -2.42
C ARG A 323 26.92 2.90 -2.50
N VAL A 324 26.07 2.77 -1.47
CA VAL A 324 24.83 3.55 -1.35
C VAL A 324 25.13 5.04 -1.32
N ALA A 325 26.08 5.46 -0.47
CA ALA A 325 26.52 6.85 -0.39
C ALA A 325 27.12 7.34 -1.71
N THR A 326 27.95 6.52 -2.39
CA THR A 326 28.53 6.86 -3.69
C THR A 326 27.47 7.03 -4.77
N SER A 327 26.44 6.16 -4.79
CA SER A 327 25.32 6.27 -5.73
C SER A 327 24.51 7.55 -5.50
N GLY A 328 24.23 7.90 -4.25
CA GLY A 328 23.58 9.17 -3.88
C GLY A 328 24.36 10.40 -4.33
N LEU A 329 25.68 10.43 -4.06
CA LEU A 329 26.55 11.52 -4.49
C LEU A 329 26.65 11.63 -6.01
N ARG A 330 26.74 10.52 -6.74
CA ARG A 330 26.77 10.49 -8.19
C ARG A 330 25.46 11.04 -8.78
N ARG A 331 24.31 10.66 -8.21
CA ARG A 331 23.01 11.19 -8.65
C ARG A 331 22.92 12.69 -8.42
N PHE A 332 23.29 13.15 -7.23
CA PHE A 332 23.36 14.59 -6.91
C PHE A 332 24.25 15.35 -7.92
N ALA A 333 25.44 14.82 -8.19
CA ALA A 333 26.35 15.41 -9.16
C ALA A 333 25.79 15.41 -10.60
N ASN A 334 25.10 14.33 -11.02
CA ASN A 334 24.48 14.25 -12.35
C ASN A 334 23.32 15.24 -12.49
N VAL A 335 22.42 15.33 -11.49
CA VAL A 335 21.30 16.28 -11.50
C VAL A 335 21.82 17.71 -11.62
N LEU A 336 22.84 18.08 -10.85
CA LEU A 336 23.44 19.41 -10.94
C LEU A 336 24.25 19.61 -12.24
N GLY A 337 24.86 18.55 -12.77
CA GLY A 337 25.63 18.58 -14.01
C GLY A 337 24.76 18.81 -15.26
N ASP A 338 23.51 18.36 -15.25
CA ASP A 338 22.54 18.50 -16.34
C ASP A 338 21.87 19.89 -16.36
N LEU A 339 22.03 20.70 -15.30
CA LEU A 339 21.51 22.06 -15.20
C LEU A 339 22.46 23.08 -15.81
N ASP A 340 21.89 24.16 -16.38
CA ASP A 340 22.65 25.35 -16.70
C ASP A 340 23.19 26.05 -15.43
N GLU A 341 24.11 27.00 -15.58
CA GLU A 341 24.80 27.63 -14.47
C GLU A 341 23.85 28.36 -13.50
N ILE A 342 22.82 29.03 -14.01
CA ILE A 342 21.83 29.79 -13.21
C ILE A 342 20.94 28.82 -12.44
N SER A 343 20.39 27.81 -13.10
CA SER A 343 19.54 26.80 -12.48
C SER A 343 20.30 25.96 -11.46
N ARG A 344 21.59 25.73 -11.67
CA ARG A 344 22.48 25.03 -10.72
C ARG A 344 22.69 25.82 -9.46
N GLU A 345 22.96 27.12 -9.57
CA GLU A 345 23.15 28.01 -8.42
C GLU A 345 21.87 28.09 -7.59
N GLN A 346 20.71 28.24 -8.24
CA GLN A 346 19.41 28.23 -7.58
C GLN A 346 19.13 26.89 -6.86
N ALA A 347 19.41 25.75 -7.50
CA ALA A 347 19.23 24.44 -6.89
C ALA A 347 20.15 24.21 -5.69
N LEU A 348 21.37 24.75 -5.72
CA LEU A 348 22.31 24.70 -4.59
C LEU A 348 21.84 25.56 -3.42
N ASP A 349 21.28 26.73 -3.69
CA ASP A 349 20.68 27.61 -2.66
C ASP A 349 19.49 26.93 -1.98
N GLU A 350 18.59 26.33 -2.77
CA GLU A 350 17.43 25.58 -2.22
C GLU A 350 17.88 24.41 -1.31
N VAL A 351 18.90 23.65 -1.73
CA VAL A 351 19.48 22.57 -0.92
C VAL A 351 20.11 23.11 0.37
N ALA A 352 20.82 24.25 0.30
CA ALA A 352 21.43 24.86 1.46
C ALA A 352 20.39 25.33 2.47
N ASP A 353 19.30 25.95 2.01
CA ASP A 353 18.21 26.40 2.85
C ASP A 353 17.50 25.22 3.55
N GLU A 354 17.27 24.12 2.83
CA GLU A 354 16.67 22.91 3.38
C GLU A 354 17.57 22.28 4.46
N LEU A 355 18.88 22.19 4.20
CA LEU A 355 19.84 21.63 5.16
C LEU A 355 19.94 22.47 6.45
N VAL A 356 19.90 23.79 6.33
CA VAL A 356 19.86 24.70 7.49
C VAL A 356 18.56 24.56 8.24
N GLY A 357 17.42 24.51 7.53
CA GLY A 357 16.09 24.36 8.12
C GLY A 357 15.89 23.04 8.89
N THR A 358 16.57 21.97 8.49
CA THR A 358 16.52 20.66 9.16
C THR A 358 17.58 20.46 10.25
N HIS A 359 18.39 21.46 10.56
CA HIS A 359 19.52 21.40 11.52
C HIS A 359 20.57 20.32 11.18
N GLN A 360 20.68 19.92 9.93
CA GLN A 360 21.63 18.88 9.46
C GLN A 360 22.88 19.47 8.79
N ALA A 361 22.89 20.77 8.50
CA ALA A 361 23.92 21.42 7.71
C ALA A 361 25.34 21.18 8.25
N GLU A 362 25.56 21.37 9.54
CA GLU A 362 26.91 21.23 10.17
C GLU A 362 27.42 19.79 10.07
N GLY A 363 26.56 18.80 10.31
CA GLY A 363 26.93 17.37 10.21
C GLY A 363 27.26 16.95 8.77
N ILE A 364 26.49 17.43 7.80
CA ILE A 364 26.72 17.13 6.37
C ILE A 364 27.97 17.82 5.86
N MET A 365 28.20 19.08 6.22
CA MET A 365 29.45 19.80 5.84
C MET A 365 30.67 19.08 6.34
N ASN A 366 30.70 18.68 7.61
CA ASN A 366 31.83 17.95 8.19
C ASN A 366 32.12 16.64 7.44
N LEU A 367 31.04 15.87 7.07
CA LEU A 367 31.18 14.65 6.28
C LEU A 367 31.69 14.89 4.86
N LEU A 368 31.24 15.97 4.20
CA LEU A 368 31.69 16.33 2.86
C LEU A 368 33.17 16.77 2.87
N ASP A 369 33.60 17.52 3.86
CA ASP A 369 35.01 17.93 4.03
C ASP A 369 35.92 16.72 4.28
N GLU A 370 35.50 15.79 5.13
CA GLU A 370 36.24 14.56 5.37
C GLU A 370 36.35 13.71 4.09
N LEU A 371 35.23 13.57 3.35
CA LEU A 371 35.22 12.85 2.07
C LEU A 371 36.14 13.51 1.05
N ALA A 372 36.06 14.83 0.89
CA ALA A 372 36.93 15.59 -0.03
C ALA A 372 38.40 15.36 0.27
N ARG A 373 38.80 15.40 1.56
CA ARG A 373 40.14 15.12 2.01
C ARG A 373 40.58 13.68 1.66
N LEU A 374 39.72 12.68 1.89
CA LEU A 374 40.05 11.30 1.59
C LEU A 374 40.19 11.06 0.08
N VAL A 375 39.34 11.67 -0.73
CA VAL A 375 39.44 11.61 -2.21
C VAL A 375 40.74 12.23 -2.69
N GLN A 376 41.13 13.39 -2.19
CA GLN A 376 42.42 14.03 -2.55
C GLN A 376 43.63 13.13 -2.23
N ILE A 377 43.66 12.51 -1.05
CA ILE A 377 44.71 11.58 -0.67
C ILE A 377 44.80 10.41 -1.66
N ARG A 378 43.65 9.82 -2.03
CA ARG A 378 43.61 8.71 -2.98
C ARG A 378 44.05 9.11 -4.39
N LEU A 379 43.65 10.29 -4.86
CA LEU A 379 44.10 10.81 -6.16
C LEU A 379 45.63 11.05 -6.20
N GLN A 380 46.24 11.43 -5.08
CA GLN A 380 47.70 11.59 -4.98
C GLN A 380 48.43 10.24 -4.96
N GLN A 381 47.82 9.18 -4.42
CA GLN A 381 48.39 7.83 -4.39
C GLN A 381 48.28 7.09 -5.75
N HIS A 382 47.40 7.55 -6.63
CA HIS A 382 47.19 6.99 -7.98
C HIS A 382 47.92 7.79 -9.08
N ARG A 383 48.60 8.86 -8.77
CA ARG A 383 49.51 9.59 -9.65
C ARG A 383 50.97 9.16 -9.41
#